data_cfcfb7054f3f346f1110fbe579ecdef4
#
_entry.id   cfcfb7054f3f346f1110fbe579ecdef4
#
_cell.length_a   1.000
_cell.length_b   1.000
_cell.length_c   1.000
_cell.angle_alpha   90.00
_cell.angle_beta   90.00
_cell.angle_gamma   90.00
#
_symmetry.space_group_name_H-M   'P 1'
#
loop_
_entity.id
_entity.type
_entity.pdbx_description
1 polymer ?
#
loop_
_entity_poly.entity_id
_entity_poly.type
_entity_poly.pdbx_seq_one_letter_code
_entity_poly.pdbx_strand_id
1 'polypeptide(L)'
;RQAVRLGYLSPMRIIHTSEMESGQIYIPFINWLLYISVVIVIVSFEHSSNLAAAYGIAVTGTMVLTTILFTTVARQNWHWNKFVVALLLVAFMCIDVPLFSANLDKIVSGGWLPLTLGLVMFTIMTTWKSERFRLLRRMHEHGNSLEAMIASLEKSPPVRVPGTARSEERR
;
A
#
# COMPACT_ATOMS: atom_id res chain seq x y z
N ARG A 1 4.13 -5.78 -3.60
CA ARG A 1 3.44 -5.93 -4.89
C ARG A 1 2.05 -5.30 -4.90
N GLN A 2 1.15 -5.58 -3.95
CA GLN A 2 -0.22 -5.04 -3.93
C GLN A 2 -0.24 -3.50 -3.93
N ALA A 3 0.53 -2.85 -3.08
CA ALA A 3 0.59 -1.38 -3.00
C ALA A 3 1.06 -0.74 -4.33
N VAL A 4 1.99 -1.40 -5.06
CA VAL A 4 2.43 -0.94 -6.39
C VAL A 4 1.33 -1.13 -7.43
N ARG A 5 0.65 -2.28 -7.43
CA ARG A 5 -0.48 -2.55 -8.35
C ARG A 5 -1.63 -1.58 -8.15
N LEU A 6 -1.94 -1.24 -6.91
CA LEU A 6 -2.98 -0.28 -6.55
C LEU A 6 -2.53 1.19 -6.73
N GLY A 7 -1.27 1.42 -7.13
CA GLY A 7 -0.76 2.76 -7.40
C GLY A 7 -0.40 3.59 -6.16
N TYR A 8 -0.25 2.96 -5.01
CA TYR A 8 0.17 3.63 -3.76
C TYR A 8 1.68 3.78 -3.62
N LEU A 9 2.46 3.02 -4.39
CA LEU A 9 3.92 3.07 -4.39
C LEU A 9 4.46 3.05 -5.82
N SER A 10 5.63 3.66 -6.01
CA SER A 10 6.37 3.61 -7.27
C SER A 10 6.77 2.16 -7.62
N PRO A 11 6.79 1.81 -8.91
CA PRO A 11 7.36 0.54 -9.35
C PRO A 11 8.84 0.47 -8.93
N MET A 12 9.18 -0.57 -8.17
CA MET A 12 10.55 -0.81 -7.71
C MET A 12 11.19 -1.89 -8.57
N ARG A 13 12.52 -1.79 -8.75
CA ARG A 13 13.28 -2.81 -9.46
C ARG A 13 13.22 -4.13 -8.68
N ILE A 14 12.66 -5.14 -9.29
CA ILE A 14 12.52 -6.48 -8.75
C ILE A 14 13.62 -7.33 -9.37
N ILE A 15 14.39 -8.03 -8.53
CA ILE A 15 15.37 -9.01 -8.95
C ILE A 15 14.80 -10.38 -8.60
N HIS A 16 14.70 -11.26 -9.59
CA HIS A 16 14.33 -12.65 -9.35
C HIS A 16 15.62 -13.42 -9.00
N THR A 17 15.63 -14.05 -7.85
CA THR A 17 16.82 -14.79 -7.34
C THR A 17 16.85 -16.23 -7.83
N SER A 18 15.76 -16.75 -8.42
CA SER A 18 15.69 -18.07 -9.02
C SER A 18 14.91 -18.02 -10.32
N GLU A 19 15.42 -18.71 -11.36
CA GLU A 19 14.72 -18.88 -12.62
C GLU A 19 13.60 -19.93 -12.54
N MET A 20 13.69 -20.87 -11.60
CA MET A 20 12.73 -21.97 -11.45
C MET A 20 11.54 -21.62 -10.56
N GLU A 21 11.71 -20.71 -9.59
CA GLU A 21 10.65 -20.31 -8.67
C GLU A 21 10.30 -18.83 -8.84
N SER A 22 9.21 -18.54 -9.53
CA SER A 22 8.71 -17.16 -9.74
C SER A 22 8.31 -16.43 -8.45
N GLY A 23 8.29 -17.13 -7.31
CA GLY A 23 7.97 -16.60 -5.98
C GLY A 23 9.13 -15.92 -5.25
N GLN A 24 10.37 -16.25 -5.58
CA GLN A 24 11.55 -15.69 -4.91
C GLN A 24 11.92 -14.32 -5.50
N ILE A 25 11.53 -13.29 -4.78
CA ILE A 25 11.71 -11.89 -5.19
C ILE A 25 12.63 -11.19 -4.22
N TYR A 26 13.67 -10.55 -4.74
CA TYR A 26 14.56 -9.70 -3.98
C TYR A 26 14.42 -8.24 -4.43
N ILE A 27 14.15 -7.35 -3.47
CA ILE A 27 14.07 -5.91 -3.70
C ILE A 27 15.14 -5.25 -2.83
N PRO A 28 16.30 -4.89 -3.40
CA PRO A 28 17.43 -4.37 -2.63
C PRO A 28 17.08 -3.18 -1.76
N PHE A 29 16.30 -2.25 -2.29
CA PHE A 29 15.87 -1.06 -1.55
C PHE A 29 15.09 -1.41 -0.27
N ILE A 30 14.15 -2.34 -0.36
CA ILE A 30 13.35 -2.77 0.80
C ILE A 30 14.22 -3.49 1.82
N ASN A 31 15.16 -4.33 1.35
CA ASN A 31 16.06 -5.04 2.25
C ASN A 31 16.97 -4.10 3.05
N TRP A 32 17.56 -3.11 2.39
CA TRP A 32 18.36 -2.09 3.06
C TRP A 32 17.54 -1.22 4.00
N LEU A 33 16.32 -0.84 3.59
CA LEU A 33 15.40 -0.08 4.43
C LEU A 33 15.05 -0.85 5.71
N LEU A 34 14.73 -2.14 5.58
CA LEU A 34 14.45 -3.01 6.73
C LEU A 34 15.67 -3.17 7.63
N TYR A 35 16.86 -3.39 7.05
CA TYR A 35 18.09 -3.51 7.83
C TYR A 35 18.36 -2.24 8.65
N ILE A 36 18.33 -1.07 8.02
CA ILE A 36 18.51 0.21 8.70
C ILE A 36 17.44 0.42 9.78
N SER A 37 16.18 0.11 9.48
CA SER A 37 15.08 0.23 10.45
C SER A 37 15.30 -0.66 11.68
N VAL A 38 15.74 -1.90 11.48
CA VAL A 38 16.06 -2.83 12.58
C VAL A 38 17.20 -2.30 13.43
N VAL A 39 18.28 -1.80 12.80
CA VAL A 39 19.40 -1.21 13.53
C VAL A 39 18.95 0.00 14.35
N ILE A 40 18.15 0.89 13.77
CA ILE A 40 17.60 2.05 14.49
C ILE A 40 16.75 1.60 15.69
N VAL A 41 15.90 0.59 15.51
CA VAL A 41 15.07 0.05 16.60
C VAL A 41 15.94 -0.52 17.74
N ILE A 42 16.97 -1.30 17.41
CA ILE A 42 17.87 -1.89 18.42
C ILE A 42 18.61 -0.82 19.19
N VAL A 43 19.11 0.21 18.49
CA VAL A 43 19.88 1.30 19.14
C VAL A 43 18.96 2.24 19.94
N SER A 44 17.71 2.45 19.48
CA SER A 44 16.76 3.34 20.15
C SER A 44 16.11 2.71 21.37
N PHE A 45 15.94 1.39 21.37
CA PHE A 45 15.33 0.64 22.47
C PHE A 45 16.37 -0.13 23.26
N GLU A 46 16.94 0.49 24.26
CA GLU A 46 17.93 -0.15 25.16
C GLU A 46 17.32 -1.30 25.98
N HIS A 47 16.00 -1.25 26.21
CA HIS A 47 15.28 -2.21 27.04
C HIS A 47 14.20 -2.95 26.24
N SER A 48 14.11 -4.25 26.41
CA SER A 48 13.11 -5.12 25.79
C SER A 48 11.66 -4.72 26.15
N SER A 49 11.44 -4.11 27.31
CA SER A 49 10.14 -3.59 27.73
C SER A 49 9.59 -2.51 26.80
N ASN A 50 10.45 -1.62 26.29
CA ASN A 50 10.08 -0.57 25.35
C ASN A 50 9.71 -1.14 23.99
N LEU A 51 10.44 -2.17 23.55
CA LEU A 51 10.10 -2.91 22.34
C LEU A 51 8.76 -3.65 22.45
N ALA A 52 8.50 -4.26 23.63
CA ALA A 52 7.20 -4.88 23.90
C ALA A 52 6.05 -3.86 23.89
N ALA A 53 6.29 -2.63 24.38
CA ALA A 53 5.34 -1.53 24.32
C ALA A 53 5.02 -1.12 22.86
N ALA A 54 6.05 -0.97 22.03
CA ALA A 54 5.90 -0.68 20.61
C ALA A 54 5.09 -1.77 19.88
N TYR A 55 5.42 -3.03 20.14
CA TYR A 55 4.70 -4.18 19.59
C TYR A 55 3.24 -4.21 20.03
N GLY A 56 2.98 -4.00 21.34
CA GLY A 56 1.63 -3.98 21.88
C GLY A 56 0.70 -2.98 21.20
N ILE A 57 1.17 -1.75 20.99
CA ILE A 57 0.40 -0.69 20.29
C ILE A 57 0.22 -1.04 18.81
N ALA A 58 1.25 -1.53 18.13
CA ALA A 58 1.17 -1.88 16.72
C ALA A 58 0.13 -2.99 16.48
N VAL A 59 0.15 -4.05 17.29
CA VAL A 59 -0.76 -5.19 17.16
C VAL A 59 -2.19 -4.77 17.49
N THR A 60 -2.43 -4.17 18.66
CA THR A 60 -3.78 -3.80 19.08
C THR A 60 -4.39 -2.72 18.18
N GLY A 61 -3.59 -1.76 17.71
CA GLY A 61 -4.02 -0.77 16.72
C GLY A 61 -4.40 -1.42 15.38
N THR A 62 -3.65 -2.41 14.95
CA THR A 62 -3.98 -3.18 13.72
C THR A 62 -5.27 -3.98 13.92
N MET A 63 -5.54 -4.55 15.09
CA MET A 63 -6.79 -5.26 15.38
C MET A 63 -8.00 -4.33 15.23
N VAL A 64 -7.97 -3.15 15.86
CA VAL A 64 -9.03 -2.13 15.73
C VAL A 64 -9.25 -1.73 14.28
N LEU A 65 -8.18 -1.43 13.54
CA LEU A 65 -8.28 -1.07 12.12
C LEU A 65 -8.85 -2.22 11.27
N THR A 66 -8.43 -3.45 11.52
CA THR A 66 -8.92 -4.64 10.81
C THR A 66 -10.40 -4.86 11.06
N THR A 67 -10.86 -4.69 12.29
CA THR A 67 -12.30 -4.79 12.64
C THR A 67 -13.13 -3.77 11.89
N ILE A 68 -12.68 -2.51 11.82
CA ILE A 68 -13.37 -1.43 11.07
C ILE A 68 -13.39 -1.74 9.56
N LEU A 69 -12.25 -2.15 9.00
CA LEU A 69 -12.15 -2.47 7.58
C LEU A 69 -12.99 -3.70 7.22
N PHE A 70 -12.93 -4.75 8.04
CA PHE A 70 -13.71 -5.97 7.84
C PHE A 70 -15.21 -5.68 7.82
N THR A 71 -15.72 -4.93 8.80
CA THR A 71 -17.13 -4.57 8.87
C THR A 71 -17.57 -3.68 7.71
N THR A 72 -16.68 -2.81 7.23
CA THR A 72 -16.92 -1.98 6.04
C THR A 72 -17.05 -2.85 4.79
N VAL A 73 -16.13 -3.80 4.58
CA VAL A 73 -16.16 -4.74 3.45
C VAL A 73 -17.38 -5.66 3.52
N ALA A 74 -17.69 -6.20 4.71
CA ALA A 74 -18.85 -7.07 4.90
C ALA A 74 -20.15 -6.37 4.53
N ARG A 75 -20.25 -5.05 4.81
CA ARG A 75 -21.41 -4.26 4.46
C ARG A 75 -21.46 -3.88 2.98
N GLN A 76 -20.34 -3.43 2.41
CA GLN A 76 -20.30 -2.85 1.05
C GLN A 76 -20.18 -3.92 -0.03
N ASN A 77 -19.34 -4.94 0.18
CA ASN A 77 -19.03 -5.92 -0.85
C ASN A 77 -19.87 -7.20 -0.70
N TRP A 78 -20.09 -7.65 0.55
CA TRP A 78 -20.85 -8.88 0.79
C TRP A 78 -22.34 -8.62 1.07
N HIS A 79 -22.74 -7.37 1.17
CA HIS A 79 -24.15 -6.95 1.37
C HIS A 79 -24.81 -7.61 2.59
N TRP A 80 -24.04 -7.88 3.65
CA TRP A 80 -24.55 -8.49 4.87
C TRP A 80 -25.57 -7.59 5.55
N ASN A 81 -26.50 -8.19 6.29
CA ASN A 81 -27.51 -7.47 7.04
C ASN A 81 -26.85 -6.51 8.04
N LYS A 82 -27.37 -5.27 8.08
CA LYS A 82 -26.84 -4.20 8.95
C LYS A 82 -26.80 -4.60 10.42
N PHE A 83 -27.78 -5.36 10.88
CA PHE A 83 -27.82 -5.83 12.27
C PHE A 83 -26.68 -6.85 12.57
N VAL A 84 -26.40 -7.77 11.65
CA VAL A 84 -25.31 -8.74 11.80
C VAL A 84 -23.96 -8.03 11.81
N VAL A 85 -23.75 -7.07 10.89
CA VAL A 85 -22.51 -6.29 10.82
C VAL A 85 -22.33 -5.44 12.07
N ALA A 86 -23.39 -4.80 12.57
CA ALA A 86 -23.35 -4.01 13.79
C ALA A 86 -23.05 -4.88 15.02
N LEU A 87 -23.67 -6.05 15.12
CA LEU A 87 -23.41 -7.00 16.21
C LEU A 87 -21.97 -7.47 16.21
N LEU A 88 -21.41 -7.82 15.06
CA LEU A 88 -20.00 -8.21 14.91
C LEU A 88 -19.06 -7.06 15.26
N LEU A 89 -19.36 -5.83 14.77
CA LEU A 89 -18.57 -4.65 15.11
C LEU A 89 -18.52 -4.44 16.63
N VAL A 90 -19.65 -4.48 17.30
CA VAL A 90 -19.73 -4.29 18.76
C VAL A 90 -18.98 -5.41 19.48
N ALA A 91 -19.19 -6.68 19.08
CA ALA A 91 -18.53 -7.81 19.69
C ALA A 91 -17.00 -7.74 19.61
N PHE A 92 -16.45 -7.41 18.45
CA PHE A 92 -15.00 -7.25 18.30
C PHE A 92 -14.47 -5.98 18.98
N MET A 93 -15.19 -4.85 18.89
CA MET A 93 -14.78 -3.62 19.58
C MET A 93 -14.78 -3.73 21.10
N CYS A 94 -15.67 -4.54 21.67
CA CYS A 94 -15.66 -4.82 23.10
C CYS A 94 -14.36 -5.51 23.57
N ILE A 95 -13.65 -6.19 22.67
CA ILE A 95 -12.35 -6.81 22.95
C ILE A 95 -11.21 -5.89 22.55
N ASP A 96 -11.28 -5.31 21.33
CA ASP A 96 -10.19 -4.54 20.74
C ASP A 96 -9.94 -3.23 21.49
N VAL A 97 -11.01 -2.51 21.88
CA VAL A 97 -10.89 -1.19 22.54
C VAL A 97 -10.24 -1.29 23.92
N PRO A 98 -10.63 -2.21 24.82
CA PRO A 98 -9.92 -2.40 26.10
C PRO A 98 -8.45 -2.78 25.92
N LEU A 99 -8.15 -3.69 24.98
CA LEU A 99 -6.78 -4.11 24.69
C LEU A 99 -5.93 -2.95 24.15
N PHE A 100 -6.48 -2.14 23.27
CA PHE A 100 -5.81 -0.96 22.73
C PHE A 100 -5.62 0.10 23.82
N SER A 101 -6.66 0.38 24.62
CA SER A 101 -6.60 1.37 25.71
C SER A 101 -5.56 1.00 26.77
N ALA A 102 -5.42 -0.28 27.11
CA ALA A 102 -4.41 -0.76 28.04
C ALA A 102 -2.96 -0.55 27.55
N ASN A 103 -2.77 -0.31 26.26
CA ASN A 103 -1.45 -0.02 25.69
C ASN A 103 -1.21 1.48 25.46
N LEU A 104 -2.22 2.35 25.63
CA LEU A 104 -2.06 3.80 25.41
C LEU A 104 -1.02 4.43 26.35
N ASP A 105 -0.96 4.00 27.60
CA ASP A 105 0.02 4.48 28.58
C ASP A 105 1.46 4.18 28.18
N LYS A 106 1.64 3.20 27.27
CA LYS A 106 2.94 2.77 26.76
C LYS A 106 3.41 3.57 25.53
N ILE A 107 2.62 4.54 25.07
CA ILE A 107 3.01 5.38 23.92
C ILE A 107 4.34 6.06 24.18
N VAL A 108 4.50 6.66 25.36
CA VAL A 108 5.72 7.39 25.74
C VAL A 108 6.91 6.45 25.88
N SER A 109 6.69 5.21 26.35
CA SER A 109 7.75 4.23 26.59
C SER A 109 8.31 3.56 25.33
N GLY A 110 7.59 3.64 24.19
CA GLY A 110 8.04 2.99 22.95
C GLY A 110 6.97 2.92 21.86
N GLY A 111 5.69 3.05 22.23
CA GLY A 111 4.58 2.97 21.28
C GLY A 111 4.51 4.13 20.27
N TRP A 112 5.23 5.21 20.48
CA TRP A 112 5.33 6.33 19.54
C TRP A 112 5.98 5.93 18.22
N LEU A 113 6.91 4.96 18.22
CA LEU A 113 7.67 4.56 17.04
C LEU A 113 6.78 3.94 15.94
N PRO A 114 5.94 2.89 16.20
CA PRO A 114 5.05 2.38 15.18
C PRO A 114 4.01 3.40 14.70
N LEU A 115 3.57 4.30 15.56
CA LEU A 115 2.63 5.36 15.17
C LEU A 115 3.28 6.37 14.22
N THR A 116 4.50 6.81 14.50
CA THR A 116 5.24 7.72 13.60
C THR A 116 5.59 7.05 12.27
N LEU A 117 6.04 5.79 12.28
CA LEU A 117 6.27 5.03 11.07
C LEU A 117 4.99 4.87 10.23
N GLY A 118 3.87 4.53 10.88
CA GLY A 118 2.57 4.44 10.23
C GLY A 118 2.14 5.76 9.60
N LEU A 119 2.31 6.88 10.31
CA LEU A 119 1.99 8.21 9.81
C LEU A 119 2.87 8.61 8.61
N VAL A 120 4.18 8.35 8.68
CA VAL A 120 5.11 8.63 7.59
C VAL A 120 4.74 7.80 6.35
N MET A 121 4.52 6.50 6.52
CA MET A 121 4.11 5.62 5.41
C MET A 121 2.77 6.03 4.81
N PHE A 122 1.79 6.37 5.65
CA PHE A 122 0.50 6.86 5.19
C PHE A 122 0.64 8.16 4.39
N THR A 123 1.45 9.10 4.85
CA THR A 123 1.71 10.37 4.15
C THR A 123 2.38 10.12 2.79
N ILE A 124 3.40 9.27 2.74
CA ILE A 124 4.08 8.92 1.48
C ILE A 124 3.10 8.29 0.49
N MET A 125 2.31 7.30 0.94
CA MET A 125 1.38 6.58 0.08
C MET A 125 0.25 7.48 -0.44
N THR A 126 -0.30 8.33 0.40
CA THR A 126 -1.39 9.26 0.01
C THR A 126 -0.89 10.35 -0.92
N THR A 127 0.29 10.92 -0.65
CA THR A 127 0.92 11.92 -1.52
C THR A 127 1.22 11.32 -2.89
N TRP A 128 1.85 10.15 -2.94
CA TRP A 128 2.14 9.45 -4.19
C TRP A 128 0.89 9.18 -5.02
N LYS A 129 -0.16 8.65 -4.38
CA LYS A 129 -1.43 8.38 -5.05
C LYS A 129 -2.06 9.65 -5.60
N SER A 130 -2.05 10.74 -4.83
CA SER A 130 -2.60 12.03 -5.25
C SER A 130 -1.87 12.59 -6.46
N GLU A 131 -0.53 12.58 -6.44
CA GLU A 131 0.28 13.10 -7.56
C GLU A 131 0.13 12.23 -8.82
N ARG A 132 0.09 10.91 -8.66
CA ARG A 132 -0.17 10.00 -9.79
C ARG A 132 -1.54 10.27 -10.44
N PHE A 133 -2.57 10.49 -9.62
CA PHE A 133 -3.90 10.80 -10.13
C PHE A 133 -3.93 12.14 -10.87
N ARG A 134 -3.26 13.17 -10.34
CA ARG A 134 -3.10 14.47 -11.00
C ARG A 134 -2.36 14.36 -12.34
N LEU A 135 -1.28 13.57 -12.38
CA LEU A 135 -0.52 13.32 -13.58
C LEU A 135 -1.36 12.64 -14.66
N LEU A 136 -2.09 11.57 -14.31
CA LEU A 136 -2.98 10.88 -15.23
C LEU A 136 -4.08 11.80 -15.77
N ARG A 137 -4.64 12.65 -14.93
CA ARG A 137 -5.63 13.63 -15.34
C ARG A 137 -5.06 14.65 -16.33
N ARG A 138 -3.87 15.19 -16.06
CA ARG A 138 -3.16 16.10 -17.00
C ARG A 138 -2.85 15.43 -18.33
N MET A 139 -2.45 14.17 -18.31
CA MET A 139 -2.19 13.41 -19.54
C MET A 139 -3.48 13.21 -20.35
N HIS A 140 -4.63 13.01 -19.69
CA HIS A 140 -5.92 12.94 -20.36
C HIS A 140 -6.37 14.31 -20.93
N GLU A 141 -6.14 15.39 -20.19
CA GLU A 141 -6.51 16.75 -20.61
C GLU A 141 -5.63 17.27 -21.75
N HIS A 142 -4.36 16.83 -21.84
CA HIS A 142 -3.41 17.20 -22.90
C HIS A 142 -3.18 16.11 -23.94
N GLY A 143 -3.74 14.93 -23.75
CA GLY A 143 -3.73 13.86 -24.74
C GLY A 143 -4.58 14.26 -25.95
N ASN A 144 -4.02 14.19 -27.14
CA ASN A 144 -4.81 14.35 -28.36
C ASN A 144 -6.01 13.40 -28.30
N SER A 145 -7.22 13.93 -28.44
CA SER A 145 -8.40 13.08 -28.51
C SER A 145 -8.22 12.07 -29.63
N LEU A 146 -8.83 10.88 -29.49
CA LEU A 146 -8.75 9.84 -30.50
C LEU A 146 -9.15 10.40 -31.89
N GLU A 147 -10.14 11.30 -31.90
CA GLU A 147 -10.62 12.01 -33.09
C GLU A 147 -9.54 12.90 -33.71
N ALA A 148 -8.80 13.65 -32.86
CA ALA A 148 -7.70 14.50 -33.36
C ALA A 148 -6.54 13.64 -33.92
N MET A 149 -6.27 12.49 -33.31
CA MET A 149 -5.29 11.53 -33.81
C MET A 149 -5.72 10.93 -35.15
N ILE A 150 -6.96 10.50 -35.27
CA ILE A 150 -7.53 9.97 -36.54
C ILE A 150 -7.47 11.05 -37.63
N ALA A 151 -7.89 12.27 -37.34
CA ALA A 151 -7.83 13.38 -38.27
C ALA A 151 -6.38 13.71 -38.69
N SER A 152 -5.41 13.58 -37.82
CA SER A 152 -3.99 13.76 -38.16
C SER A 152 -3.46 12.64 -39.03
N LEU A 153 -3.89 11.40 -38.82
CA LEU A 153 -3.54 10.23 -39.65
C LEU A 153 -4.19 10.30 -41.03
N GLU A 154 -5.38 10.88 -41.16
CA GLU A 154 -6.01 11.13 -42.45
C GLU A 154 -5.27 12.19 -43.26
N LYS A 155 -4.81 13.27 -42.58
CA LYS A 155 -4.05 14.37 -43.25
C LYS A 155 -2.63 13.94 -43.64
N SER A 156 -1.98 13.12 -42.84
CA SER A 156 -0.60 12.69 -43.06
C SER A 156 -0.50 11.18 -42.76
N PRO A 157 -0.93 10.31 -43.69
CA PRO A 157 -0.88 8.88 -43.48
C PRO A 157 0.56 8.40 -43.32
N PRO A 158 0.86 7.59 -42.29
CA PRO A 158 2.19 7.05 -42.06
C PRO A 158 2.60 6.14 -43.23
N VAL A 159 3.87 6.16 -43.57
CA VAL A 159 4.44 5.30 -44.61
C VAL A 159 4.22 3.84 -44.18
N ARG A 160 3.44 3.10 -44.96
CA ARG A 160 3.22 1.67 -44.73
C ARG A 160 4.43 0.88 -45.22
N VAL A 161 5.12 0.24 -44.28
CA VAL A 161 6.20 -0.71 -44.60
C VAL A 161 5.57 -2.05 -44.98
N PRO A 162 5.94 -2.66 -46.13
CA PRO A 162 5.44 -3.99 -46.48
C PRO A 162 5.97 -5.01 -45.49
N GLY A 163 5.06 -5.76 -44.87
CA GLY A 163 5.35 -6.78 -43.86
C GLY A 163 4.38 -6.77 -42.67
N THR A 164 4.42 -7.81 -41.90
CA THR A 164 3.61 -7.93 -40.67
C THR A 164 4.41 -7.42 -39.48
N ALA A 165 3.96 -6.31 -38.84
CA ALA A 165 4.53 -5.86 -37.57
C ALA A 165 4.10 -6.83 -36.48
N ARG A 166 5.04 -7.58 -35.90
CA ARG A 166 4.82 -8.41 -34.71
C ARG A 166 5.34 -7.64 -33.50
N SER A 167 4.45 -7.22 -32.61
CA SER A 167 4.88 -6.72 -31.32
C SER A 167 5.39 -7.90 -30.50
N GLU A 168 6.70 -8.04 -30.35
CA GLU A 168 7.29 -8.94 -29.38
C GLU A 168 7.13 -8.31 -27.99
N GLU A 169 6.10 -8.73 -27.29
CA GLU A 169 5.98 -8.48 -25.86
C GLU A 169 7.03 -9.34 -25.15
N ARG A 170 8.17 -8.74 -24.81
CA ARG A 170 9.16 -9.40 -23.97
C ARG A 170 8.53 -9.63 -22.59
N ARG A 171 8.24 -10.88 -22.28
CA ARG A 171 7.83 -11.36 -20.96
C ARG A 171 8.98 -11.27 -19.95
#